data_9be7ad050915b322bfb556be3922a028
#
_entry.id   9be7ad050915b322bfb556be3922a028
#
_cell.length_a   1.000
_cell.length_b   1.000
_cell.length_c   1.000
_cell.angle_alpha   90.00
_cell.angle_beta   90.00
_cell.angle_gamma   90.00
#
_symmetry.space_group_name_H-M   'P 1'
#
loop_
_entity.id
_entity.type
_entity.pdbx_description
1 polymer ?
#
loop_
_entity_poly.entity_id
_entity_poly.type
_entity_poly.pdbx_seq_one_letter_code
_entity_poly.pdbx_strand_id
1 'polypeptide(L)'
;MIAATATSSLSSLSSLYLRRRPAAPDLRWQWSAGLIRVCHVCGFTLIELMIVLAIVGVIAAYAIPAYQDYLARSRVGEGLSLATSARLAVAENSASGNALGGGYSSPSPTRNVDSIHVDDDSGQITVAFTPRVAPANSNTLVLVPSVPDNIDTPTARVALLKGALQAGSVTWECFAGGKAASSLPAPGAGPLPTSVATLPSNLAPPECRA
;
A
#
# COMPACT_ATOMS: atom_id res chain seq x y z
N MET A 1 -42.22 -34.46 -18.44
CA MET A 1 -43.49 -34.46 -17.71
C MET A 1 -43.41 -33.30 -16.71
N ILE A 2 -44.14 -32.35 -16.76
CA ILE A 2 -45.43 -31.79 -16.97
C ILE A 2 -45.27 -30.27 -16.99
N ALA A 3 -45.77 -29.65 -18.02
CA ALA A 3 -45.94 -28.21 -18.16
C ALA A 3 -47.15 -27.74 -17.32
N ALA A 4 -47.16 -26.49 -16.90
CA ALA A 4 -48.39 -25.77 -16.64
C ALA A 4 -48.20 -24.27 -16.90
N THR A 5 -48.71 -23.87 -18.04
CA THR A 5 -49.11 -22.54 -18.48
C THR A 5 -50.27 -22.01 -17.65
N ALA A 6 -50.26 -20.73 -17.30
CA ALA A 6 -51.47 -19.99 -16.93
C ALA A 6 -51.40 -18.55 -17.46
N THR A 7 -52.04 -18.35 -18.59
CA THR A 7 -52.50 -17.06 -19.12
C THR A 7 -53.85 -16.72 -18.50
N SER A 8 -54.09 -15.50 -18.08
CA SER A 8 -55.41 -14.83 -17.99
C SER A 8 -55.14 -13.32 -17.87
N SER A 9 -55.30 -12.56 -18.92
CA SER A 9 -56.43 -11.77 -19.41
C SER A 9 -57.28 -11.13 -18.31
N LEU A 10 -57.22 -9.81 -18.19
CA LEU A 10 -58.35 -8.98 -17.79
C LEU A 10 -58.24 -7.61 -18.44
N SER A 11 -59.08 -7.50 -19.43
CA SER A 11 -59.51 -6.28 -20.11
C SER A 11 -60.46 -5.46 -19.22
N SER A 12 -60.48 -4.17 -19.51
CA SER A 12 -61.57 -3.21 -19.29
C SER A 12 -61.85 -2.73 -17.84
N LEU A 13 -61.61 -1.45 -17.68
CA LEU A 13 -62.59 -0.50 -17.16
C LEU A 13 -62.14 0.93 -17.55
N SER A 14 -62.59 1.34 -18.72
CA SER A 14 -62.74 2.74 -19.10
C SER A 14 -63.94 3.29 -18.33
N SER A 15 -63.76 4.24 -17.47
CA SER A 15 -64.85 5.03 -16.97
C SER A 15 -64.36 6.40 -16.49
N LEU A 16 -64.61 7.36 -17.34
CA LEU A 16 -65.07 8.73 -17.04
C LEU A 16 -64.66 9.32 -15.68
N TYR A 17 -63.67 10.17 -15.74
CA TYR A 17 -63.60 11.31 -14.87
C TYR A 17 -63.29 12.59 -15.67
N LEU A 18 -64.35 13.17 -16.22
CA LEU A 18 -64.40 14.56 -16.67
C LEU A 18 -64.31 15.44 -15.38
N ARG A 19 -63.11 15.67 -14.88
CA ARG A 19 -62.89 16.67 -13.86
C ARG A 19 -62.69 18.02 -14.57
N ARG A 20 -63.67 18.89 -14.34
CA ARG A 20 -63.60 20.31 -14.68
C ARG A 20 -62.25 20.88 -14.29
N ARG A 21 -61.57 21.47 -15.27
CA ARG A 21 -60.40 22.28 -15.01
C ARG A 21 -60.82 23.56 -14.23
N PRO A 22 -60.31 23.82 -13.06
CA PRO A 22 -60.48 25.15 -12.46
C PRO A 22 -59.75 26.17 -13.33
N ALA A 23 -60.40 27.33 -13.56
CA ALA A 23 -59.82 28.44 -14.26
C ALA A 23 -58.47 28.83 -13.61
N ALA A 24 -57.44 28.96 -14.45
CA ALA A 24 -56.16 29.41 -14.01
C ALA A 24 -56.27 30.83 -13.43
N PRO A 25 -55.76 31.13 -12.23
CA PRO A 25 -55.68 32.45 -11.75
C PRO A 25 -54.66 33.22 -12.62
N ASP A 26 -55.05 34.42 -13.06
CA ASP A 26 -54.21 35.35 -13.80
C ASP A 26 -52.98 35.68 -12.92
N LEU A 27 -51.89 34.94 -13.11
CA LEU A 27 -50.59 35.31 -12.58
C LEU A 27 -50.05 36.52 -13.37
N ARG A 28 -50.58 37.69 -13.03
CA ARG A 28 -49.91 38.94 -13.34
C ARG A 28 -48.59 38.90 -12.57
N TRP A 29 -47.52 38.56 -13.26
CA TRP A 29 -46.17 38.72 -12.76
C TRP A 29 -45.95 40.20 -12.51
N GLN A 30 -46.22 40.64 -11.26
CA GLN A 30 -45.74 41.93 -10.81
C GLN A 30 -44.21 41.82 -10.75
N TRP A 31 -43.56 42.37 -11.74
CA TRP A 31 -42.15 42.65 -11.68
C TRP A 31 -41.97 43.70 -10.59
N SER A 32 -41.89 43.25 -9.32
CA SER A 32 -41.31 44.08 -8.27
C SER A 32 -39.90 44.38 -8.74
N ALA A 33 -39.67 45.65 -9.11
CA ALA A 33 -38.33 46.19 -9.31
C ALA A 33 -37.59 46.11 -7.95
N GLY A 34 -37.24 44.89 -7.55
CA GLY A 34 -36.35 44.64 -6.43
C GLY A 34 -35.03 45.27 -6.82
N LEU A 35 -34.64 46.29 -6.10
CA LEU A 35 -33.32 46.85 -6.10
C LEU A 35 -32.30 45.70 -6.18
N ILE A 36 -31.75 45.48 -7.36
CA ILE A 36 -30.57 44.67 -7.54
C ILE A 36 -29.50 45.35 -6.69
N ARG A 37 -29.31 44.89 -5.45
CA ARG A 37 -28.11 45.22 -4.71
C ARG A 37 -26.96 44.69 -5.56
N VAL A 38 -26.36 45.62 -6.31
CA VAL A 38 -25.06 45.37 -6.95
C VAL A 38 -24.13 45.06 -5.79
N CYS A 39 -23.97 43.76 -5.50
CA CYS A 39 -22.86 43.33 -4.68
C CYS A 39 -21.61 43.90 -5.35
N HIS A 40 -20.99 44.85 -4.69
CA HIS A 40 -19.68 45.32 -5.08
C HIS A 40 -18.81 44.05 -5.06
N VAL A 41 -18.51 43.53 -6.24
CA VAL A 41 -17.48 42.52 -6.41
C VAL A 41 -16.19 43.24 -6.05
N CYS A 42 -15.78 43.10 -4.78
CA CYS A 42 -14.47 43.54 -4.34
C CYS A 42 -13.44 42.76 -5.15
N GLY A 43 -12.90 43.38 -6.17
CA GLY A 43 -11.79 42.78 -6.93
C GLY A 43 -10.57 42.63 -6.02
N PHE A 44 -9.88 41.51 -6.13
CA PHE A 44 -8.59 41.30 -5.46
C PHE A 44 -7.57 42.32 -5.94
N THR A 45 -6.82 42.89 -5.02
CA THR A 45 -5.70 43.76 -5.37
C THR A 45 -4.54 42.90 -5.88
N LEU A 46 -3.75 43.44 -6.80
CA LEU A 46 -2.58 42.75 -7.34
C LEU A 46 -1.58 42.39 -6.22
N ILE A 47 -1.44 43.27 -5.22
CA ILE A 47 -0.54 43.05 -4.08
C ILE A 47 -1.01 41.90 -3.18
N GLU A 48 -2.31 41.73 -2.95
CA GLU A 48 -2.85 40.59 -2.19
C GLU A 48 -2.53 39.28 -2.88
N LEU A 49 -2.69 39.24 -4.21
CA LEU A 49 -2.33 38.04 -4.97
C LEU A 49 -0.81 37.73 -4.90
N MET A 50 0.02 38.77 -4.99
CA MET A 50 1.48 38.62 -4.89
C MET A 50 1.92 38.05 -3.53
N ILE A 51 1.35 38.56 -2.43
CA ILE A 51 1.68 38.08 -1.08
C ILE A 51 1.27 36.60 -0.92
N VAL A 52 0.07 36.25 -1.36
CA VAL A 52 -0.41 34.85 -1.27
C VAL A 52 0.48 33.91 -2.08
N LEU A 53 0.83 34.27 -3.31
CA LEU A 53 1.73 33.44 -4.14
C LEU A 53 3.12 33.31 -3.51
N ALA A 54 3.64 34.37 -2.89
CA ALA A 54 4.92 34.30 -2.19
C ALA A 54 4.88 33.31 -1.00
N ILE A 55 3.83 33.36 -0.19
CA ILE A 55 3.66 32.46 0.95
C ILE A 55 3.50 31.01 0.47
N VAL A 56 2.63 30.76 -0.52
CA VAL A 56 2.42 29.43 -1.10
C VAL A 56 3.71 28.91 -1.72
N GLY A 57 4.50 29.75 -2.40
CA GLY A 57 5.79 29.38 -2.96
C GLY A 57 6.78 28.89 -1.89
N VAL A 58 6.86 29.56 -0.76
CA VAL A 58 7.72 29.16 0.35
C VAL A 58 7.26 27.81 0.93
N ILE A 59 5.96 27.64 1.18
CA ILE A 59 5.43 26.38 1.71
C ILE A 59 5.68 25.23 0.72
N ALA A 60 5.44 25.44 -0.57
CA ALA A 60 5.64 24.45 -1.60
C ALA A 60 7.11 23.98 -1.70
N ALA A 61 8.07 24.88 -1.50
CA ALA A 61 9.49 24.57 -1.54
C ALA A 61 9.89 23.48 -0.51
N TYR A 62 9.25 23.44 0.64
CA TYR A 62 9.48 22.40 1.68
C TYR A 62 8.54 21.21 1.55
N ALA A 63 7.31 21.44 1.13
CA ALA A 63 6.30 20.38 1.06
C ALA A 63 6.55 19.37 -0.07
N ILE A 64 7.02 19.84 -1.23
CA ILE A 64 7.22 18.96 -2.40
C ILE A 64 8.28 17.87 -2.15
N PRO A 65 9.50 18.17 -1.64
CA PRO A 65 10.49 17.13 -1.32
C PRO A 65 9.98 16.12 -0.29
N ALA A 66 9.35 16.60 0.78
CA ALA A 66 8.81 15.73 1.83
C ALA A 66 7.72 14.77 1.28
N TYR A 67 6.88 15.26 0.38
CA TYR A 67 5.86 14.45 -0.27
C TYR A 67 6.46 13.38 -1.19
N GLN A 68 7.52 13.69 -1.91
CA GLN A 68 8.24 12.72 -2.77
C GLN A 68 8.85 11.60 -1.94
N ASP A 69 9.48 11.90 -0.81
CA ASP A 69 10.01 10.90 0.12
C ASP A 69 8.91 10.02 0.72
N TYR A 70 7.77 10.62 1.09
CA TYR A 70 6.61 9.87 1.57
C TYR A 70 6.09 8.88 0.53
N LEU A 71 5.96 9.31 -0.72
CA LEU A 71 5.53 8.44 -1.83
C LEU A 71 6.53 7.31 -2.08
N ALA A 72 7.82 7.58 -2.03
CA ALA A 72 8.84 6.54 -2.22
C ALA A 72 8.74 5.47 -1.13
N ARG A 73 8.59 5.86 0.13
CA ARG A 73 8.38 4.92 1.25
C ARG A 73 7.09 4.09 1.11
N SER A 74 6.01 4.71 0.66
CA SER A 74 4.75 4.00 0.38
C SER A 74 4.92 2.91 -0.67
N ARG A 75 5.72 3.17 -1.72
CA ARG A 75 6.04 2.17 -2.75
C ARG A 75 6.89 1.01 -2.22
N VAL A 76 7.79 1.29 -1.28
CA VAL A 76 8.54 0.23 -0.59
C VAL A 76 7.60 -0.64 0.24
N GLY A 77 6.59 -0.06 0.89
CA GLY A 77 5.54 -0.80 1.59
C GLY A 77 4.79 -1.80 0.70
N GLU A 78 4.56 -1.48 -0.57
CA GLU A 78 4.00 -2.42 -1.55
C GLU A 78 4.89 -3.66 -1.70
N GLY A 79 6.21 -3.49 -1.83
CA GLY A 79 7.16 -4.61 -1.92
C GLY A 79 7.13 -5.51 -0.68
N LEU A 80 7.04 -4.91 0.52
CA LEU A 80 6.90 -5.67 1.76
C LEU A 80 5.59 -6.45 1.83
N SER A 81 4.50 -5.89 1.34
CA SER A 81 3.21 -6.58 1.29
C SER A 81 3.23 -7.76 0.32
N LEU A 82 3.84 -7.60 -0.85
CA LEU A 82 4.03 -8.68 -1.82
C LEU A 82 4.96 -9.78 -1.28
N ALA A 83 5.98 -9.43 -0.50
CA ALA A 83 6.88 -10.39 0.14
C ALA A 83 6.20 -11.26 1.22
N THR A 84 4.95 -10.96 1.60
CA THR A 84 4.22 -11.76 2.60
C THR A 84 4.00 -13.20 2.13
N SER A 85 3.73 -13.42 0.85
CA SER A 85 3.60 -14.76 0.27
C SER A 85 4.91 -15.54 0.32
N ALA A 86 6.04 -14.87 0.07
CA ALA A 86 7.37 -15.45 0.20
C ALA A 86 7.67 -15.83 1.66
N ARG A 87 7.33 -14.97 2.62
CA ARG A 87 7.48 -15.25 4.06
C ARG A 87 6.69 -16.48 4.49
N LEU A 88 5.46 -16.63 3.98
CA LEU A 88 4.63 -17.78 4.27
C LEU A 88 5.25 -19.05 3.71
N ALA A 89 5.69 -19.05 2.44
CA ALA A 89 6.34 -20.20 1.82
C ALA A 89 7.60 -20.65 2.58
N VAL A 90 8.46 -19.69 2.99
CA VAL A 90 9.64 -20.00 3.80
C VAL A 90 9.27 -20.61 5.15
N ALA A 91 8.24 -20.06 5.83
CA ALA A 91 7.79 -20.59 7.12
C ALA A 91 7.23 -22.01 7.01
N GLU A 92 6.44 -22.30 5.98
CA GLU A 92 5.91 -23.64 5.70
C GLU A 92 7.02 -24.62 5.36
N ASN A 93 7.98 -24.23 4.53
CA ASN A 93 9.12 -25.06 4.14
C ASN A 93 10.05 -25.33 5.32
N SER A 94 10.29 -24.35 6.19
CA SER A 94 11.11 -24.54 7.40
C SER A 94 10.47 -25.51 8.38
N ALA A 95 9.13 -25.49 8.51
CA ALA A 95 8.39 -26.44 9.34
C ALA A 95 8.36 -27.87 8.76
N SER A 96 8.56 -28.00 7.45
CA SER A 96 8.54 -29.28 6.73
C SER A 96 9.94 -29.84 6.44
N GLY A 97 11.02 -29.10 6.74
CA GLY A 97 12.38 -29.47 6.43
C GLY A 97 12.72 -29.50 4.93
N ASN A 98 11.96 -28.75 4.12
CA ASN A 98 12.20 -28.64 2.69
C ASN A 98 13.24 -27.55 2.35
N ALA A 99 13.57 -27.40 1.06
CA ALA A 99 14.29 -26.22 0.58
C ALA A 99 13.47 -24.97 0.87
N LEU A 100 14.08 -23.94 1.49
CA LEU A 100 13.34 -22.81 2.06
C LEU A 100 12.59 -21.98 1.02
N GLY A 101 13.10 -21.91 -0.22
CA GLY A 101 12.41 -21.31 -1.37
C GLY A 101 11.55 -22.27 -2.18
N GLY A 102 11.45 -23.55 -1.76
CA GLY A 102 10.77 -24.60 -2.51
C GLY A 102 9.31 -24.25 -2.81
N GLY A 103 8.91 -24.40 -4.08
CA GLY A 103 7.54 -24.12 -4.51
C GLY A 103 7.14 -22.65 -4.58
N TYR A 104 7.99 -21.71 -4.17
CA TYR A 104 7.72 -20.30 -4.30
C TYR A 104 7.96 -19.81 -5.74
N SER A 105 7.00 -19.06 -6.25
CA SER A 105 7.14 -18.35 -7.52
C SER A 105 7.00 -16.86 -7.28
N SER A 106 7.95 -16.08 -7.78
CA SER A 106 7.85 -14.62 -7.72
C SER A 106 6.58 -14.14 -8.42
N PRO A 107 5.82 -13.22 -7.81
CA PRO A 107 4.70 -12.60 -8.49
C PRO A 107 5.18 -11.85 -9.74
N SER A 108 4.27 -11.60 -10.68
CA SER A 108 4.58 -10.78 -11.85
C SER A 108 5.07 -9.40 -11.42
N PRO A 109 6.05 -8.81 -12.13
CA PRO A 109 6.54 -7.47 -11.83
C PRO A 109 5.40 -6.44 -11.79
N THR A 110 5.46 -5.52 -10.83
CA THR A 110 4.54 -4.39 -10.70
C THR A 110 5.20 -3.09 -11.17
N ARG A 111 4.48 -1.97 -11.05
CA ARG A 111 5.08 -0.66 -11.35
C ARG A 111 6.25 -0.30 -10.43
N ASN A 112 6.28 -0.83 -9.22
CA ASN A 112 7.23 -0.45 -8.17
C ASN A 112 8.17 -1.60 -7.78
N VAL A 113 7.73 -2.85 -7.91
CA VAL A 113 8.50 -4.05 -7.58
C VAL A 113 8.87 -4.79 -8.85
N ASP A 114 10.16 -5.04 -9.04
CA ASP A 114 10.69 -5.77 -10.19
C ASP A 114 10.64 -7.29 -9.96
N SER A 115 11.14 -7.74 -8.83
CA SER A 115 11.16 -9.16 -8.49
C SER A 115 11.25 -9.40 -6.98
N ILE A 116 10.84 -10.60 -6.56
CA ILE A 116 11.01 -11.09 -5.20
C ILE A 116 11.67 -12.47 -5.30
N HIS A 117 12.86 -12.59 -4.77
CA HIS A 117 13.63 -13.82 -4.79
C HIS A 117 13.75 -14.40 -3.38
N VAL A 118 13.57 -15.72 -3.25
CA VAL A 118 13.80 -16.47 -2.01
C VAL A 118 15.02 -17.35 -2.21
N ASP A 119 15.96 -17.24 -1.30
CA ASP A 119 17.14 -18.11 -1.28
C ASP A 119 16.78 -19.47 -0.69
N ASP A 120 17.10 -20.56 -1.40
CA ASP A 120 16.72 -21.92 -1.03
C ASP A 120 17.40 -22.45 0.23
N ASP A 121 18.60 -21.95 0.55
CA ASP A 121 19.43 -22.44 1.63
C ASP A 121 19.22 -21.68 2.94
N SER A 122 19.08 -20.37 2.86
CA SER A 122 18.94 -19.46 4.02
C SER A 122 17.51 -18.96 4.26
N GLY A 123 16.61 -19.09 3.28
CA GLY A 123 15.26 -18.52 3.32
C GLY A 123 15.25 -17.00 3.26
N GLN A 124 16.38 -16.37 2.95
CA GLN A 124 16.48 -14.92 2.78
C GLN A 124 15.61 -14.49 1.60
N ILE A 125 14.82 -13.42 1.81
CA ILE A 125 13.99 -12.85 0.76
C ILE A 125 14.62 -11.54 0.30
N THR A 126 14.92 -11.44 -0.99
CA THR A 126 15.42 -10.22 -1.63
C THR A 126 14.30 -9.61 -2.46
N VAL A 127 13.91 -8.38 -2.13
CA VAL A 127 12.93 -7.60 -2.89
C VAL A 127 13.68 -6.58 -3.72
N ALA A 128 13.58 -6.68 -5.04
CA ALA A 128 14.14 -5.72 -5.98
C ALA A 128 13.06 -4.74 -6.45
N PHE A 129 13.36 -3.46 -6.38
CA PHE A 129 12.46 -2.39 -6.78
C PHE A 129 12.80 -1.86 -8.17
N THR A 130 11.80 -1.31 -8.86
CA THR A 130 11.98 -0.67 -10.16
C THR A 130 12.66 0.70 -10.02
N PRO A 131 13.20 1.28 -11.13
CA PRO A 131 13.79 2.62 -11.13
C PRO A 131 12.85 3.75 -10.67
N ARG A 132 11.55 3.48 -10.53
CA ARG A 132 10.58 4.43 -9.96
C ARG A 132 10.73 4.62 -8.45
N VAL A 133 11.35 3.65 -7.77
CA VAL A 133 11.58 3.67 -6.32
C VAL A 133 13.02 4.08 -6.03
N ALA A 134 13.99 3.40 -6.65
CA ALA A 134 15.39 3.68 -6.46
C ALA A 134 16.18 3.29 -7.72
N PRO A 135 17.34 3.93 -7.98
CA PRO A 135 18.19 3.60 -9.13
C PRO A 135 18.64 2.15 -9.11
N ALA A 136 18.93 1.60 -10.28
CA ALA A 136 19.54 0.28 -10.40
C ALA A 136 20.83 0.20 -9.54
N ASN A 137 21.11 -0.96 -8.96
CA ASN A 137 22.18 -1.23 -7.99
C ASN A 137 22.01 -0.57 -6.60
N SER A 138 20.94 0.20 -6.38
CA SER A 138 20.58 0.79 -5.07
C SER A 138 19.11 0.54 -4.76
N ASN A 139 18.57 -0.61 -5.17
CA ASN A 139 17.15 -0.87 -5.23
C ASN A 139 16.72 -2.19 -4.54
N THR A 140 17.59 -2.79 -3.74
CA THR A 140 17.27 -4.06 -3.07
C THR A 140 17.07 -3.90 -1.57
N LEU A 141 16.02 -4.54 -1.06
CA LEU A 141 15.72 -4.68 0.36
C LEU A 141 15.74 -6.17 0.70
N VAL A 142 16.28 -6.50 1.86
CA VAL A 142 16.50 -7.89 2.25
C VAL A 142 15.76 -8.19 3.55
N LEU A 143 15.05 -9.32 3.57
CA LEU A 143 14.39 -9.86 4.75
C LEU A 143 15.10 -11.14 5.16
N VAL A 144 15.58 -11.18 6.39
CA VAL A 144 16.32 -12.31 6.93
C VAL A 144 15.44 -13.02 7.97
N PRO A 145 15.14 -14.33 7.77
CA PRO A 145 14.41 -15.11 8.75
C PRO A 145 15.35 -15.60 9.85
N SER A 146 14.80 -15.73 11.05
CA SER A 146 15.52 -16.33 12.20
C SER A 146 14.54 -17.06 13.10
N VAL A 147 15.05 -18.10 13.79
CA VAL A 147 14.33 -18.84 14.82
C VAL A 147 15.12 -18.80 16.13
N PRO A 148 14.51 -19.05 17.29
CA PRO A 148 15.27 -19.22 18.53
C PRO A 148 16.16 -20.47 18.45
N ASP A 149 17.33 -20.40 19.07
CA ASP A 149 18.25 -21.54 19.22
C ASP A 149 17.67 -22.66 20.08
N ASN A 150 16.84 -22.28 21.05
CA ASN A 150 16.11 -23.19 21.91
C ASN A 150 14.69 -22.64 22.15
N ILE A 151 13.68 -23.52 22.10
CA ILE A 151 12.27 -23.12 22.23
C ILE A 151 11.88 -22.77 23.67
N ASP A 152 12.46 -23.48 24.64
CA ASP A 152 12.11 -23.34 26.05
C ASP A 152 12.93 -22.24 26.75
N THR A 153 14.19 -22.13 26.38
CA THR A 153 15.14 -21.15 26.96
C THR A 153 15.96 -20.51 25.84
N PRO A 154 15.36 -19.57 25.09
CA PRO A 154 16.07 -18.98 23.97
C PRO A 154 17.23 -18.11 24.46
N THR A 155 18.45 -18.42 24.02
CA THR A 155 19.66 -17.68 24.35
C THR A 155 20.17 -16.88 23.15
N ALA A 156 19.82 -17.28 21.94
CA ALA A 156 20.21 -16.62 20.71
C ALA A 156 19.14 -16.78 19.62
N ARG A 157 19.29 -16.02 18.56
CA ARG A 157 18.54 -16.24 17.32
C ARG A 157 19.48 -16.76 16.24
N VAL A 158 19.06 -17.80 15.57
CA VAL A 158 19.86 -18.52 14.58
C VAL A 158 19.21 -18.45 13.20
N ALA A 159 20.02 -18.55 12.16
CA ALA A 159 19.55 -18.61 10.79
C ALA A 159 18.76 -19.89 10.54
N LEU A 160 17.78 -19.83 9.62
CA LEU A 160 17.16 -21.03 9.10
C LEU A 160 18.18 -21.86 8.31
N LEU A 161 18.02 -23.17 8.36
CA LEU A 161 18.85 -24.13 7.64
C LEU A 161 17.96 -25.04 6.80
N LYS A 162 18.27 -25.12 5.51
CA LYS A 162 17.65 -26.06 4.58
C LYS A 162 17.74 -27.49 5.08
N GLY A 163 16.64 -28.21 5.01
CA GLY A 163 16.59 -29.62 5.40
C GLY A 163 16.55 -29.87 6.91
N ALA A 164 16.58 -28.83 7.75
CA ALA A 164 16.46 -28.93 9.19
C ALA A 164 15.04 -28.60 9.65
N LEU A 165 14.46 -29.44 10.50
CA LEU A 165 13.24 -29.10 11.23
C LEU A 165 13.63 -28.21 12.40
N GLN A 166 13.36 -26.92 12.26
CA GLN A 166 13.66 -25.96 13.31
C GLN A 166 12.40 -25.62 14.09
N ALA A 167 12.49 -25.75 15.41
CA ALA A 167 11.37 -25.45 16.30
C ALA A 167 11.29 -23.96 16.63
N GLY A 168 10.06 -23.48 16.80
CA GLY A 168 9.79 -22.11 17.21
C GLY A 168 9.25 -21.22 16.08
N SER A 169 8.87 -20.01 16.45
CA SER A 169 8.32 -19.04 15.50
C SER A 169 9.42 -18.37 14.68
N VAL A 170 9.22 -18.33 13.37
CA VAL A 170 10.08 -17.56 12.46
C VAL A 170 9.87 -16.08 12.69
N THR A 171 10.93 -15.37 13.01
CA THR A 171 10.96 -13.90 13.12
C THR A 171 11.71 -13.33 11.94
N TRP A 172 11.21 -12.24 11.41
CA TRP A 172 11.75 -11.58 10.23
C TRP A 172 12.43 -10.28 10.60
N GLU A 173 13.63 -10.08 10.12
CA GLU A 173 14.33 -8.81 10.22
C GLU A 173 14.55 -8.22 8.84
N CYS A 174 14.32 -6.91 8.73
CA CYS A 174 14.46 -6.18 7.48
C CYS A 174 15.78 -5.40 7.47
N PHE A 175 16.46 -5.44 6.32
CA PHE A 175 17.72 -4.74 6.08
C PHE A 175 17.60 -3.85 4.84
N ALA A 176 18.00 -2.59 5.01
CA ALA A 176 18.20 -1.62 3.94
C ALA A 176 19.67 -1.24 3.87
N GLY A 177 20.05 -0.47 2.86
CA GLY A 177 21.43 -0.01 2.70
C GLY A 177 21.94 0.74 3.94
N GLY A 178 23.09 0.34 4.43
CA GLY A 178 23.74 0.89 5.62
C GLY A 178 23.43 0.17 6.94
N LYS A 179 22.41 -0.69 7.00
CA LYS A 179 22.17 -1.51 8.19
C LYS A 179 23.11 -2.72 8.20
N ALA A 180 24.13 -2.66 9.07
CA ALA A 180 25.17 -3.69 9.17
C ALA A 180 25.01 -4.61 10.40
N ALA A 181 24.09 -4.29 11.32
CA ALA A 181 23.85 -5.04 12.54
C ALA A 181 22.37 -5.40 12.68
N SER A 182 22.10 -6.52 13.35
CA SER A 182 20.75 -6.89 13.75
C SER A 182 20.24 -5.97 14.85
N SER A 183 18.96 -5.58 14.76
CA SER A 183 18.23 -4.85 15.80
C SER A 183 17.32 -5.75 16.64
N LEU A 184 17.41 -7.06 16.48
CA LEU A 184 16.65 -7.99 17.30
C LEU A 184 17.15 -7.93 18.75
N PRO A 185 16.22 -8.01 19.73
CA PRO A 185 16.61 -7.91 21.14
C PRO A 185 17.51 -9.08 21.58
N ALA A 186 18.39 -8.81 22.52
CA ALA A 186 19.18 -9.83 23.21
C ALA A 186 18.25 -10.82 23.98
N PRO A 187 18.65 -12.10 24.19
CA PRO A 187 19.94 -12.63 23.82
C PRO A 187 20.06 -12.92 22.33
N GLY A 188 21.22 -12.56 21.80
CA GLY A 188 21.64 -12.83 20.43
C GLY A 188 21.01 -11.92 19.39
N ALA A 189 21.84 -11.18 18.69
CA ALA A 189 21.48 -10.59 17.43
C ALA A 189 21.08 -11.67 16.45
N GLY A 190 20.09 -11.42 15.61
CA GLY A 190 19.72 -12.34 14.53
C GLY A 190 20.80 -12.46 13.46
N PRO A 191 20.68 -13.42 12.56
CA PRO A 191 21.62 -13.58 11.47
C PRO A 191 21.63 -12.36 10.55
N LEU A 192 22.78 -12.08 9.95
CA LEU A 192 22.96 -11.01 8.98
C LEU A 192 22.60 -11.51 7.56
N PRO A 193 22.25 -10.59 6.67
CA PRO A 193 21.95 -10.94 5.28
C PRO A 193 23.19 -11.50 4.57
N THR A 194 23.01 -12.54 3.76
CA THR A 194 24.06 -13.12 2.91
C THR A 194 24.33 -12.24 1.69
N SER A 195 23.32 -11.53 1.20
CA SER A 195 23.43 -10.53 0.14
C SER A 195 23.18 -9.13 0.70
N VAL A 196 23.99 -8.17 0.29
CA VAL A 196 23.91 -6.80 0.81
C VAL A 196 22.63 -6.10 0.32
N ALA A 197 21.86 -5.56 1.27
CA ALA A 197 20.75 -4.66 0.93
C ALA A 197 21.29 -3.32 0.43
N THR A 198 20.76 -2.83 -0.66
CA THR A 198 21.27 -1.60 -1.32
C THR A 198 20.29 -0.44 -1.31
N LEU A 199 19.01 -0.67 -0.97
CA LEU A 199 17.99 0.38 -0.94
C LEU A 199 18.39 1.48 0.05
N PRO A 200 18.47 2.76 -0.36
CA PRO A 200 18.81 3.86 0.54
C PRO A 200 17.94 3.90 1.81
N SER A 201 18.56 4.11 2.95
CA SER A 201 17.89 4.08 4.26
C SER A 201 16.76 5.11 4.38
N ASN A 202 16.88 6.27 3.73
CA ASN A 202 15.83 7.30 3.73
C ASN A 202 14.53 6.84 3.03
N LEU A 203 14.60 5.88 2.11
CA LEU A 203 13.44 5.31 1.41
C LEU A 203 12.87 4.11 2.15
N ALA A 204 13.66 3.45 2.97
CA ALA A 204 13.24 2.26 3.71
C ALA A 204 12.35 2.61 4.92
N PRO A 205 11.45 1.71 5.35
CA PRO A 205 10.72 1.82 6.60
C PRO A 205 11.66 1.88 7.83
N PRO A 206 11.21 2.43 8.97
CA PRO A 206 12.05 2.58 10.17
C PRO A 206 12.69 1.28 10.65
N GLU A 207 11.95 0.18 10.62
CA GLU A 207 12.38 -1.16 11.03
C GLU A 207 13.51 -1.75 10.17
N CYS A 208 13.68 -1.26 8.96
CA CYS A 208 14.73 -1.71 8.03
C CYS A 208 16.02 -0.88 8.11
N ARG A 209 16.05 0.15 8.92
CA ARG A 209 17.21 1.05 9.07
C ARG A 209 18.10 0.65 10.23
N ALA A 210 19.33 1.19 10.23
CA ALA A 210 20.22 1.12 11.38
C ALA A 210 19.74 2.08 12.46
#